data_82bc7389462fe617d3a532fc2befaff6
#
_entry.id   82bc7389462fe617d3a532fc2befaff6
#
_cell.length_a   1.000
_cell.length_b   1.000
_cell.length_c   1.000
_cell.angle_alpha   90.00
_cell.angle_beta   90.00
_cell.angle_gamma   90.00
#
_symmetry.space_group_name_H-M   'P 1'
#
loop_
_entity.id
_entity.type
_entity.pdbx_description
1 polymer ?
#
loop_
_entity_poly.entity_id
_entity_poly.type
_entity_poly.pdbx_seq_one_letter_code
_entity_poly.pdbx_strand_id
1 'polypeptide(L)'
;MKNLVGLDSEKAEALVVELNILLADYEIFYQNLRGLHWNIKGRKFFELHDKFEELYKDAFEKIDEIAERILTLEGEPLHTYTDYLATTQIKEEKNVSDGTKGVEVVVNNFRTLVEKERHILTIAADTNDEGTVSLMSDYITETEKTLWMLNSYLK
;
A
#
# COMPACT_ATOMS: atom_id res chain seq x y z
N MET A 1 -10.05 -9.96 -26.82
CA MET A 1 -9.20 -8.95 -27.47
C MET A 1 -8.03 -8.61 -26.56
N LYS A 2 -6.88 -8.38 -27.12
CA LYS A 2 -5.69 -8.03 -26.35
C LYS A 2 -5.50 -6.52 -26.29
N ASN A 3 -5.04 -6.05 -25.14
CA ASN A 3 -4.69 -4.63 -24.95
C ASN A 3 -3.30 -4.31 -25.54
N LEU A 4 -2.86 -3.08 -25.40
CA LEU A 4 -1.57 -2.59 -25.97
C LEU A 4 -0.37 -3.43 -25.52
N VAL A 5 -0.39 -3.95 -24.29
CA VAL A 5 0.73 -4.74 -23.75
C VAL A 5 0.55 -6.25 -23.95
N GLY A 6 -0.45 -6.65 -24.73
CA GLY A 6 -0.63 -8.04 -25.13
C GLY A 6 -1.40 -8.92 -24.14
N LEU A 7 -2.06 -8.32 -23.17
CA LEU A 7 -2.88 -9.04 -22.21
C LEU A 7 -4.35 -9.05 -22.64
N ASP A 8 -5.12 -10.02 -22.14
CA ASP A 8 -6.57 -10.04 -22.33
C ASP A 8 -7.19 -8.79 -21.71
N SER A 9 -7.95 -8.03 -22.47
CA SER A 9 -8.49 -6.72 -22.05
C SER A 9 -9.42 -6.81 -20.85
N GLU A 10 -10.33 -7.81 -20.84
CA GLU A 10 -11.29 -7.96 -19.72
C GLU A 10 -10.58 -8.33 -18.42
N LYS A 11 -9.59 -9.21 -18.53
CA LYS A 11 -8.80 -9.61 -17.36
C LYS A 11 -7.94 -8.45 -16.85
N ALA A 12 -7.38 -7.65 -17.75
CA ALA A 12 -6.63 -6.45 -17.38
C ALA A 12 -7.53 -5.42 -16.68
N GLU A 13 -8.75 -5.22 -17.16
CA GLU A 13 -9.74 -4.34 -16.49
C GLU A 13 -10.06 -4.80 -15.08
N ALA A 14 -10.26 -6.11 -14.87
CA ALA A 14 -10.50 -6.68 -13.56
C ALA A 14 -9.30 -6.44 -12.62
N LEU A 15 -8.09 -6.55 -13.16
CA LEU A 15 -6.86 -6.29 -12.40
C LEU A 15 -6.72 -4.80 -12.02
N VAL A 16 -7.11 -3.90 -12.92
CA VAL A 16 -7.12 -2.46 -12.66
C VAL A 16 -8.04 -2.10 -11.48
N VAL A 17 -9.20 -2.75 -11.37
CA VAL A 17 -10.10 -2.55 -10.22
C VAL A 17 -9.38 -2.84 -8.90
N GLU A 18 -8.68 -3.96 -8.83
CA GLU A 18 -7.95 -4.35 -7.62
C GLU A 18 -6.75 -3.45 -7.35
N LEU A 19 -6.03 -3.03 -8.38
CA LEU A 19 -4.92 -2.08 -8.24
C LEU A 19 -5.40 -0.72 -7.75
N ASN A 20 -6.59 -0.28 -8.15
CA ASN A 20 -7.17 0.97 -7.63
C ASN A 20 -7.55 0.87 -6.15
N ILE A 21 -7.98 -0.30 -5.69
CA ILE A 21 -8.21 -0.51 -4.24
C ILE A 21 -6.86 -0.41 -3.50
N LEU A 22 -5.82 -1.04 -4.04
CA LEU A 22 -4.47 -0.96 -3.44
C LEU A 22 -3.94 0.48 -3.45
N LEU A 23 -4.18 1.22 -4.52
CA LEU A 23 -3.80 2.64 -4.61
C LEU A 23 -4.49 3.46 -3.51
N ALA A 24 -5.80 3.29 -3.34
CA ALA A 24 -6.55 3.96 -2.29
C ALA A 24 -6.03 3.58 -0.89
N ASP A 25 -5.74 2.30 -0.68
CA ASP A 25 -5.18 1.83 0.58
C ASP A 25 -3.82 2.47 0.88
N TYR A 26 -2.92 2.56 -0.11
CA TYR A 26 -1.63 3.22 0.07
C TYR A 26 -1.76 4.72 0.31
N GLU A 27 -2.72 5.39 -0.29
CA GLU A 27 -2.97 6.81 -0.06
C GLU A 27 -3.39 7.08 1.40
N ILE A 28 -4.28 6.26 1.94
CA ILE A 28 -4.71 6.42 3.35
C ILE A 28 -3.60 5.99 4.30
N PHE A 29 -2.89 4.92 3.99
CA PHE A 29 -1.72 4.48 4.75
C PHE A 29 -0.64 5.58 4.80
N TYR A 30 -0.35 6.19 3.66
CA TYR A 30 0.59 7.30 3.54
C TYR A 30 0.21 8.44 4.49
N GLN A 31 -1.05 8.83 4.51
CA GLN A 31 -1.51 9.89 5.40
C GLN A 31 -1.48 9.47 6.87
N ASN A 32 -1.84 8.23 7.18
CA ASN A 32 -1.71 7.69 8.54
C ASN A 32 -0.26 7.77 9.02
N LEU A 33 0.70 7.38 8.19
CA LEU A 33 2.13 7.44 8.53
C LEU A 33 2.60 8.88 8.79
N ARG A 34 2.17 9.84 7.97
CA ARG A 34 2.51 11.25 8.16
C ARG A 34 1.93 11.77 9.46
N GLY A 35 0.66 11.45 9.74
CA GLY A 35 0.01 11.83 10.99
C GLY A 35 0.74 11.26 12.21
N LEU A 36 1.18 10.01 12.15
CA LEU A 36 1.98 9.39 13.21
C LEU A 36 3.35 10.04 13.35
N HIS A 37 4.02 10.30 12.24
CA HIS A 37 5.32 10.98 12.21
C HIS A 37 5.25 12.35 12.92
N TRP A 38 4.19 13.10 12.68
CA TRP A 38 4.01 14.41 13.30
C TRP A 38 3.57 14.38 14.75
N ASN A 39 2.71 13.42 15.12
CA ASN A 39 1.98 13.48 16.39
C ASN A 39 2.48 12.51 17.46
N ILE A 40 3.40 11.63 17.15
CA ILE A 40 3.96 10.70 18.13
C ILE A 40 4.69 11.46 19.23
N LYS A 41 4.63 10.95 20.47
CA LYS A 41 5.27 11.55 21.64
C LYS A 41 5.85 10.47 22.53
N GLY A 42 6.78 10.85 23.38
CA GLY A 42 7.35 9.95 24.39
C GLY A 42 8.80 9.58 24.15
N ARG A 43 9.27 8.57 24.87
CA ARG A 43 10.68 8.19 24.92
C ARG A 43 11.24 7.68 23.61
N LYS A 44 10.40 7.14 22.74
CA LYS A 44 10.78 6.61 21.45
C LYS A 44 10.52 7.59 20.30
N PHE A 45 10.35 8.86 20.63
CA PHE A 45 9.99 9.88 19.63
C PHE A 45 10.95 9.88 18.44
N PHE A 46 12.23 10.03 18.67
CA PHE A 46 13.20 10.19 17.57
C PHE A 46 13.24 8.97 16.67
N GLU A 47 13.27 7.78 17.25
CA GLU A 47 13.31 6.53 16.50
C GLU A 47 12.04 6.32 15.67
N LEU A 48 10.88 6.57 16.26
CA LEU A 48 9.59 6.37 15.58
C LEU A 48 9.29 7.48 14.58
N HIS A 49 9.62 8.72 14.91
CA HIS A 49 9.52 9.85 13.99
C HIS A 49 10.30 9.55 12.71
N ASP A 50 11.54 9.13 12.84
CA ASP A 50 12.40 8.77 11.70
C ASP A 50 11.87 7.55 10.95
N LYS A 51 11.41 6.52 11.67
CA LYS A 51 10.89 5.30 11.05
C LYS A 51 9.61 5.56 10.27
N PHE A 52 8.70 6.33 10.84
CA PHE A 52 7.46 6.67 10.13
C PHE A 52 7.74 7.53 8.89
N GLU A 53 8.74 8.40 8.92
CA GLU A 53 9.17 9.14 7.75
C GLU A 53 9.72 8.22 6.66
N GLU A 54 10.60 7.30 7.02
CA GLU A 54 11.13 6.30 6.08
C GLU A 54 9.99 5.54 5.40
N LEU A 55 9.00 5.11 6.19
CA LEU A 55 7.86 4.35 5.69
C LEU A 55 6.94 5.20 4.79
N TYR A 56 6.70 6.48 5.14
CA TYR A 56 5.82 7.27 4.27
C TYR A 56 6.52 7.68 2.96
N LYS A 57 7.83 7.84 2.96
CA LYS A 57 8.57 8.08 1.73
C LYS A 57 8.51 6.86 0.80
N ASP A 58 8.61 5.68 1.35
CA ASP A 58 8.43 4.44 0.60
C ASP A 58 7.01 4.30 0.05
N ALA A 59 6.00 4.59 0.87
CA ALA A 59 4.60 4.58 0.42
C ALA A 59 4.35 5.59 -0.69
N PHE A 60 4.95 6.77 -0.62
CA PHE A 60 4.86 7.79 -1.66
C PHE A 60 5.34 7.26 -3.02
N GLU A 61 6.47 6.56 -3.05
CA GLU A 61 6.99 5.96 -4.28
C GLU A 61 6.08 4.86 -4.80
N LYS A 62 5.55 4.00 -3.92
CA LYS A 62 4.64 2.92 -4.30
C LYS A 62 3.33 3.45 -4.88
N ILE A 63 2.80 4.54 -4.35
CA ILE A 63 1.62 5.21 -4.89
C ILE A 63 1.81 5.54 -6.37
N ASP A 64 2.93 6.14 -6.71
CA ASP A 64 3.25 6.50 -8.09
C ASP A 64 3.40 5.25 -8.97
N GLU A 65 4.15 4.26 -8.50
CA GLU A 65 4.34 2.99 -9.22
C GLU A 65 3.02 2.28 -9.52
N ILE A 66 2.10 2.23 -8.54
CA ILE A 66 0.80 1.59 -8.71
C ILE A 66 -0.05 2.35 -9.72
N ALA A 67 -0.10 3.68 -9.61
CA ALA A 67 -0.84 4.53 -10.54
C ALA A 67 -0.32 4.34 -11.98
N GLU A 68 0.99 4.32 -12.15
CA GLU A 68 1.60 4.14 -13.47
C GLU A 68 1.40 2.71 -13.99
N ARG A 69 1.34 1.72 -13.11
CA ARG A 69 1.00 0.34 -13.51
C ARG A 69 -0.44 0.26 -14.04
N ILE A 70 -1.38 0.94 -13.39
CA ILE A 70 -2.77 1.05 -13.85
C ILE A 70 -2.81 1.65 -15.25
N LEU A 71 -2.08 2.74 -15.47
CA LEU A 71 -2.01 3.39 -16.79
C LEU A 71 -1.40 2.46 -17.85
N THR A 72 -0.36 1.71 -17.47
CA THR A 72 0.27 0.73 -18.37
C THR A 72 -0.72 -0.35 -18.82
N LEU A 73 -1.65 -0.71 -17.95
CA LEU A 73 -2.71 -1.68 -18.24
C LEU A 73 -3.93 -1.03 -18.95
N GLU A 74 -3.79 0.22 -19.38
CA GLU A 74 -4.83 1.01 -20.04
C GLU A 74 -6.02 1.35 -19.13
N GLY A 75 -5.81 1.34 -17.81
CA GLY A 75 -6.81 1.78 -16.84
C GLY A 75 -6.64 3.24 -16.45
N GLU A 76 -7.55 3.72 -15.63
CA GLU A 76 -7.51 5.08 -15.08
C GLU A 76 -7.30 4.98 -13.56
N PRO A 77 -6.18 5.53 -13.03
CA PRO A 77 -5.98 5.53 -11.58
C PRO A 77 -6.90 6.54 -10.89
N LEU A 78 -7.41 6.17 -9.74
CA LEU A 78 -8.13 7.10 -8.86
C LEU A 78 -7.22 8.29 -8.54
N HIS A 79 -7.79 9.50 -8.46
CA HIS A 79 -6.99 10.72 -8.29
C HIS A 79 -7.66 11.81 -7.47
N THR A 80 -8.65 11.44 -6.63
CA THR A 80 -9.28 12.37 -5.68
C THR A 80 -9.33 11.74 -4.28
N TYR A 81 -9.23 12.56 -3.25
CA TYR A 81 -9.35 12.07 -1.87
C TYR A 81 -10.73 11.46 -1.61
N THR A 82 -11.78 12.04 -2.19
CA THR A 82 -13.13 11.48 -2.07
C THR A 82 -13.19 10.04 -2.56
N ASP A 83 -12.58 9.76 -3.72
CA ASP A 83 -12.57 8.42 -4.29
C ASP A 83 -11.70 7.48 -3.47
N TYR A 84 -10.55 7.92 -2.97
CA TYR A 84 -9.70 7.11 -2.08
C TYR A 84 -10.48 6.68 -0.84
N LEU A 85 -11.15 7.63 -0.19
CA LEU A 85 -11.91 7.34 1.04
C LEU A 85 -13.09 6.41 0.79
N ALA A 86 -13.74 6.52 -0.37
CA ALA A 86 -14.85 5.64 -0.74
C ALA A 86 -14.39 4.22 -1.10
N THR A 87 -13.11 4.03 -1.45
CA THR A 87 -12.58 2.78 -2.00
C THR A 87 -11.70 2.02 -1.01
N THR A 88 -10.99 2.72 -0.15
CA THR A 88 -10.01 2.14 0.77
C THR A 88 -10.61 1.15 1.77
N GLN A 89 -9.83 0.13 2.11
CA GLN A 89 -10.09 -0.80 3.20
C GLN A 89 -9.37 -0.38 4.50
N ILE A 90 -8.50 0.65 4.41
CA ILE A 90 -7.72 1.15 5.55
C ILE A 90 -8.44 2.33 6.18
N LYS A 91 -8.56 2.30 7.50
CA LYS A 91 -9.19 3.33 8.29
C LYS A 91 -8.25 4.51 8.49
N GLU A 92 -8.77 5.74 8.39
CA GLU A 92 -8.05 6.93 8.81
C GLU A 92 -7.81 6.89 10.32
N GLU A 93 -6.60 7.20 10.75
CA GLU A 93 -6.22 7.25 12.17
C GLU A 93 -6.08 8.69 12.63
N LYS A 94 -6.66 8.98 13.79
CA LYS A 94 -6.68 10.33 14.34
C LYS A 94 -6.29 10.30 15.80
N ASN A 95 -5.50 11.30 16.23
CA ASN A 95 -5.15 11.50 17.64
C ASN A 95 -4.37 10.32 18.25
N VAL A 96 -3.51 9.68 17.49
CA VAL A 96 -2.61 8.64 17.97
C VAL A 96 -1.27 9.29 18.29
N SER A 97 -0.90 9.33 19.57
CA SER A 97 0.36 9.91 20.05
C SER A 97 1.24 8.91 20.80
N ASP A 98 0.69 7.79 21.23
CA ASP A 98 1.44 6.73 21.90
C ASP A 98 2.25 5.92 20.90
N GLY A 99 3.55 5.71 21.19
CA GLY A 99 4.47 5.02 20.29
C GLY A 99 4.09 3.60 19.97
N THR A 100 3.76 2.81 20.98
CA THR A 100 3.34 1.41 20.83
C THR A 100 2.07 1.32 19.99
N LYS A 101 1.09 2.18 20.29
CA LYS A 101 -0.16 2.23 19.54
C LYS A 101 0.06 2.62 18.08
N GLY A 102 0.96 3.57 17.83
CA GLY A 102 1.34 3.97 16.47
C GLY A 102 1.93 2.82 15.68
N VAL A 103 2.84 2.03 16.28
CA VAL A 103 3.42 0.85 15.63
C VAL A 103 2.35 -0.21 15.35
N GLU A 104 1.41 -0.43 16.29
CA GLU A 104 0.28 -1.35 16.08
C GLU A 104 -0.59 -0.93 14.90
N VAL A 105 -0.87 0.36 14.75
CA VAL A 105 -1.58 0.90 13.58
C VAL A 105 -0.86 0.54 12.29
N VAL A 106 0.45 0.77 12.25
CA VAL A 106 1.26 0.49 11.06
C VAL A 106 1.26 -1.00 10.74
N VAL A 107 1.42 -1.86 11.75
CA VAL A 107 1.35 -3.32 11.58
C VAL A 107 0.01 -3.74 10.97
N ASN A 108 -1.10 -3.22 11.51
CA ASN A 108 -2.43 -3.55 11.01
C ASN A 108 -2.63 -3.06 9.57
N ASN A 109 -2.15 -1.87 9.24
CA ASN A 109 -2.23 -1.35 7.87
C ASN A 109 -1.40 -2.22 6.91
N PHE A 110 -0.18 -2.60 7.27
CA PHE A 110 0.64 -3.48 6.44
C PHE A 110 0.00 -4.85 6.24
N ARG A 111 -0.68 -5.38 7.24
CA ARG A 111 -1.40 -6.66 7.08
C ARG A 111 -2.50 -6.55 6.02
N THR A 112 -3.26 -5.47 6.03
CA THR A 112 -4.26 -5.22 4.99
C THR A 112 -3.61 -5.10 3.61
N LEU A 113 -2.52 -4.35 3.52
CA LEU A 113 -1.80 -4.15 2.26
C LEU A 113 -1.24 -5.46 1.70
N VAL A 114 -0.58 -6.26 2.52
CA VAL A 114 0.05 -7.50 2.04
C VAL A 114 -0.99 -8.53 1.60
N GLU A 115 -2.14 -8.59 2.26
CA GLU A 115 -3.24 -9.46 1.83
C GLU A 115 -3.76 -9.06 0.45
N LYS A 116 -3.94 -7.76 0.20
CA LYS A 116 -4.36 -7.25 -1.10
C LYS A 116 -3.29 -7.50 -2.17
N GLU A 117 -2.03 -7.30 -1.84
CA GLU A 117 -0.92 -7.57 -2.76
C GLU A 117 -0.86 -9.04 -3.18
N ARG A 118 -1.09 -9.98 -2.25
CA ARG A 118 -1.16 -11.41 -2.57
C ARG A 118 -2.34 -11.74 -3.48
N HIS A 119 -3.48 -11.11 -3.23
CA HIS A 119 -4.67 -11.28 -4.06
C HIS A 119 -4.42 -10.78 -5.49
N ILE A 120 -3.84 -9.60 -5.63
CA ILE A 120 -3.48 -9.04 -6.93
C ILE A 120 -2.47 -9.93 -7.66
N LEU A 121 -1.47 -10.43 -6.94
CA LEU A 121 -0.46 -11.33 -7.52
C LEU A 121 -1.12 -12.57 -8.11
N THR A 122 -2.06 -13.18 -7.40
CA THR A 122 -2.78 -14.37 -7.87
C THR A 122 -3.55 -14.07 -9.17
N ILE A 123 -4.29 -12.96 -9.21
CA ILE A 123 -5.05 -12.55 -10.39
C ILE A 123 -4.10 -12.26 -11.56
N ALA A 124 -3.01 -11.54 -11.28
CA ALA A 124 -2.02 -11.20 -12.31
C ALA A 124 -1.36 -12.44 -12.90
N ALA A 125 -1.03 -13.44 -12.07
CA ALA A 125 -0.46 -14.71 -12.53
C ALA A 125 -1.43 -15.45 -13.47
N ASP A 126 -2.71 -15.48 -13.11
CA ASP A 126 -3.75 -16.11 -13.93
C ASP A 126 -3.97 -15.38 -15.27
N THR A 127 -3.54 -14.15 -15.37
CA THR A 127 -3.64 -13.32 -16.57
C THR A 127 -2.36 -13.35 -17.40
N ASN A 128 -1.31 -13.99 -16.90
CA ASN A 128 0.04 -13.93 -17.45
C ASN A 128 0.66 -12.54 -17.41
N ASP A 129 0.23 -11.72 -16.48
CA ASP A 129 0.76 -10.37 -16.28
C ASP A 129 1.98 -10.41 -15.36
N GLU A 130 3.11 -10.81 -15.93
CA GLU A 130 4.38 -10.92 -15.20
C GLU A 130 4.85 -9.58 -14.62
N GLY A 131 4.54 -8.47 -15.28
CA GLY A 131 4.90 -7.14 -14.78
C GLY A 131 4.22 -6.82 -13.46
N THR A 132 2.94 -7.12 -13.33
CA THR A 132 2.22 -6.92 -12.07
C THR A 132 2.62 -7.97 -11.03
N VAL A 133 2.85 -9.23 -11.43
CA VAL A 133 3.39 -10.27 -10.53
C VAL A 133 4.71 -9.82 -9.92
N SER A 134 5.63 -9.34 -10.75
CA SER A 134 6.95 -8.86 -10.30
C SER A 134 6.84 -7.70 -9.33
N LEU A 135 6.00 -6.72 -9.64
CA LEU A 135 5.78 -5.55 -8.78
C LEU A 135 5.21 -5.98 -7.41
N MET A 136 4.19 -6.84 -7.41
CA MET A 136 3.59 -7.33 -6.16
C MET A 136 4.55 -8.22 -5.38
N SER A 137 5.35 -9.04 -6.05
CA SER A 137 6.36 -9.87 -5.38
C SER A 137 7.37 -9.01 -4.60
N ASP A 138 7.82 -7.92 -5.17
CA ASP A 138 8.74 -7.00 -4.50
C ASP A 138 8.08 -6.35 -3.29
N TYR A 139 6.84 -5.88 -3.43
CA TYR A 139 6.09 -5.28 -2.32
C TYR A 139 5.86 -6.28 -1.18
N ILE A 140 5.47 -7.49 -1.52
CA ILE A 140 5.24 -8.57 -0.53
C ILE A 140 6.52 -8.84 0.26
N THR A 141 7.64 -9.04 -0.43
CA THR A 141 8.92 -9.34 0.20
C THR A 141 9.34 -8.23 1.17
N GLU A 142 9.24 -6.97 0.74
CA GLU A 142 9.57 -5.81 1.56
C GLU A 142 8.64 -5.70 2.77
N THR A 143 7.34 -5.86 2.55
CA THR A 143 6.33 -5.76 3.62
C THR A 143 6.50 -6.87 4.65
N GLU A 144 6.77 -8.09 4.22
CA GLU A 144 7.02 -9.21 5.13
C GLU A 144 8.19 -8.92 6.07
N LYS A 145 9.29 -8.42 5.52
CA LYS A 145 10.46 -8.06 6.31
C LYS A 145 10.16 -6.93 7.29
N THR A 146 9.47 -5.90 6.83
CA THR A 146 9.07 -4.77 7.68
C THR A 146 8.15 -5.22 8.80
N LEU A 147 7.18 -6.07 8.51
CA LEU A 147 6.28 -6.65 9.53
C LEU A 147 7.06 -7.43 10.59
N TRP A 148 8.04 -8.23 10.18
CA TRP A 148 8.91 -8.92 11.14
C TRP A 148 9.61 -7.94 12.07
N MET A 149 10.20 -6.89 11.52
CA MET A 149 10.93 -5.89 12.33
C MET A 149 10.00 -5.13 13.28
N LEU A 150 8.83 -4.70 12.81
CA LEU A 150 7.85 -3.99 13.64
C LEU A 150 7.29 -4.88 14.74
N ASN A 151 7.02 -6.14 14.42
CA ASN A 151 6.56 -7.11 15.42
C ASN A 151 7.63 -7.36 16.50
N SER A 152 8.88 -7.38 16.11
CA SER A 152 10.00 -7.51 17.05
C SER A 152 10.11 -6.30 17.99
N TYR A 153 9.82 -5.11 17.48
CA TYR A 153 9.74 -3.90 18.29
C TYR A 153 8.63 -3.99 19.35
N LEU A 154 7.48 -4.60 19.01
CA LEU A 154 6.34 -4.72 19.91
C LEU A 154 6.53 -5.77 21.01
N LYS A 155 7.48 -6.67 20.88
CA LYS A 155 7.82 -7.67 21.90
C LYS A 155 8.83 -7.08 22.87
#